data_a95b3828ab4b1b3fc393e9fcae076e84
#
_entry.id   a95b3828ab4b1b3fc393e9fcae076e84
#
_cell.length_a   1.000
_cell.length_b   1.000
_cell.length_c   1.000
_cell.angle_alpha   90.00
_cell.angle_beta   90.00
_cell.angle_gamma   90.00
#
_symmetry.space_group_name_H-M   'P 1'
#
loop_
_entity.id
_entity.type
_entity.pdbx_description
1 polymer ?
#
loop_
_entity_poly.entity_id
_entity_poly.type
_entity_poly.pdbx_seq_one_letter_code
_entity_poly.pdbx_strand_id
1 'polypeptide(L)'
;MITAVPKASLTFLKDLKNNNTREWMADHKSRYQDSEKVLKDLYTTIKTGLNETDDIEKLKVFRINRDIRFSKDKTPYNVHRSASFSRAGAHRRGGYYLRIEPGNKSAIAGGFFNPEKEDLKRIRTEFHLDASEIRDILNDSAFAKAFPNGFETSNAVKTAPRDFEKDDPNIDLIKLKNFFVRKEFTDQEVMASDFSDRVLKHFRLLRPFFNYMSDVLTTDLNGESIL
;
A
#
# COMPACT_ATOMS: atom_id res chain seq x y z
N MET A 1 15.98 -15.37 -9.54
CA MET A 1 14.87 -14.54 -8.97
C MET A 1 14.74 -13.27 -9.80
N ILE A 2 13.51 -12.80 -10.03
CA ILE A 2 13.25 -11.55 -10.77
C ILE A 2 13.33 -10.39 -9.78
N THR A 3 14.21 -9.43 -10.05
CA THR A 3 14.47 -8.29 -9.17
C THR A 3 14.04 -6.94 -9.75
N ALA A 4 13.69 -6.91 -11.04
CA ALA A 4 13.32 -5.71 -11.79
C ALA A 4 12.08 -5.95 -12.66
N VAL A 5 11.44 -4.87 -13.10
CA VAL A 5 10.34 -4.91 -14.08
C VAL A 5 10.96 -4.83 -15.49
N PRO A 6 10.76 -5.83 -16.37
CA PRO A 6 11.24 -5.75 -17.73
C PRO A 6 10.56 -4.59 -18.50
N LYS A 7 11.32 -3.94 -19.38
CA LYS A 7 10.80 -2.89 -20.28
C LYS A 7 9.57 -3.37 -21.06
N ALA A 8 9.56 -4.64 -21.49
CA ALA A 8 8.45 -5.24 -22.22
C ALA A 8 7.13 -5.19 -21.43
N SER A 9 7.17 -5.41 -20.10
CA SER A 9 5.98 -5.32 -19.23
C SER A 9 5.43 -3.91 -19.13
N LEU A 10 6.29 -2.89 -18.96
CA LEU A 10 5.88 -1.49 -18.97
C LEU A 10 5.33 -1.08 -20.34
N THR A 11 5.97 -1.51 -21.43
CA THR A 11 5.48 -1.25 -22.79
C THR A 11 4.11 -1.87 -23.02
N PHE A 12 3.91 -3.13 -22.60
CA PHE A 12 2.59 -3.78 -22.69
C PHE A 12 1.50 -2.97 -21.97
N LEU A 13 1.75 -2.54 -20.72
CA LEU A 13 0.79 -1.75 -19.93
C LEU A 13 0.52 -0.37 -20.56
N LYS A 14 1.52 0.25 -21.17
CA LYS A 14 1.38 1.52 -21.92
C LYS A 14 0.51 1.33 -23.17
N ASP A 15 0.76 0.27 -23.94
CA ASP A 15 -0.02 -0.05 -25.13
C ASP A 15 -1.47 -0.39 -24.77
N LEU A 16 -1.67 -1.16 -23.68
CA LEU A 16 -3.00 -1.48 -23.15
C LEU A 16 -3.76 -0.21 -22.74
N LYS A 17 -3.09 0.80 -22.17
CA LYS A 17 -3.73 2.07 -21.81
C LYS A 17 -4.32 2.78 -23.04
N ASN A 18 -3.62 2.69 -24.18
CA ASN A 18 -4.05 3.35 -25.42
C ASN A 18 -5.07 2.52 -26.23
N ASN A 19 -5.20 1.21 -25.92
CA ASN A 19 -5.99 0.24 -26.68
C ASN A 19 -6.82 -0.66 -25.74
N ASN A 20 -7.49 -0.08 -24.74
CA ASN A 20 -8.12 -0.84 -23.66
C ASN A 20 -9.47 -1.45 -24.10
N THR A 21 -9.39 -2.46 -24.99
CA THR A 21 -10.54 -3.24 -25.48
C THR A 21 -10.30 -4.73 -25.31
N ARG A 22 -11.36 -5.53 -25.43
CA ARG A 22 -11.28 -6.99 -25.33
C ARG A 22 -10.61 -7.60 -26.56
N GLU A 23 -10.87 -7.05 -27.72
CA GLU A 23 -10.31 -7.46 -29.00
C GLU A 23 -8.80 -7.27 -28.98
N TRP A 24 -8.31 -6.08 -28.61
CA TRP A 24 -6.89 -5.82 -28.51
C TRP A 24 -6.18 -6.76 -27.51
N MET A 25 -6.82 -7.02 -26.38
CA MET A 25 -6.25 -7.95 -25.37
C MET A 25 -6.19 -9.38 -25.91
N ALA A 26 -7.19 -9.82 -26.70
CA ALA A 26 -7.18 -11.14 -27.32
C ALA A 26 -6.00 -11.29 -28.31
N ASP A 27 -5.77 -10.28 -29.14
CA ASP A 27 -4.69 -10.26 -30.11
C ASP A 27 -3.27 -10.19 -29.45
N HIS A 28 -3.21 -9.65 -28.22
CA HIS A 28 -1.96 -9.48 -27.47
C HIS A 28 -1.86 -10.39 -26.24
N LYS A 29 -2.62 -11.50 -26.23
CA LYS A 29 -2.71 -12.42 -25.08
C LYS A 29 -1.35 -12.98 -24.66
N SER A 30 -0.45 -13.32 -25.58
CA SER A 30 0.89 -13.80 -25.27
C SER A 30 1.69 -12.75 -24.49
N ARG A 31 1.71 -11.49 -24.97
CA ARG A 31 2.40 -10.38 -24.28
C ARG A 31 1.86 -10.18 -22.87
N TYR A 32 0.55 -10.31 -22.68
CA TYR A 32 -0.07 -10.25 -21.36
C TYR A 32 0.42 -11.38 -20.46
N GLN A 33 0.42 -12.62 -20.95
CA GLN A 33 0.83 -13.78 -20.17
C GLN A 33 2.30 -13.71 -19.76
N ASP A 34 3.19 -13.27 -20.65
CA ASP A 34 4.61 -13.09 -20.37
C ASP A 34 4.82 -12.01 -19.30
N SER A 35 4.16 -10.87 -19.44
CA SER A 35 4.18 -9.79 -18.45
C SER A 35 3.63 -10.23 -17.09
N GLU A 36 2.52 -10.96 -17.08
CA GLU A 36 1.88 -11.46 -15.87
C GLU A 36 2.78 -12.43 -15.10
N LYS A 37 3.44 -13.35 -15.82
CA LYS A 37 4.37 -14.32 -15.24
C LYS A 37 5.53 -13.60 -14.53
N VAL A 38 6.20 -12.71 -15.25
CA VAL A 38 7.36 -11.98 -14.70
C VAL A 38 6.99 -11.13 -13.50
N LEU A 39 5.84 -10.44 -13.53
CA LEU A 39 5.41 -9.61 -12.41
C LEU A 39 4.99 -10.47 -11.21
N LYS A 40 4.39 -11.64 -11.41
CA LYS A 40 4.14 -12.59 -10.32
C LYS A 40 5.43 -13.09 -9.68
N ASP A 41 6.44 -13.39 -10.48
CA ASP A 41 7.75 -13.80 -9.98
C ASP A 41 8.42 -12.67 -9.16
N LEU A 42 8.31 -11.40 -9.61
CA LEU A 42 8.77 -10.23 -8.85
C LEU A 42 8.06 -10.11 -7.50
N TYR A 43 6.73 -10.21 -7.48
CA TYR A 43 5.96 -10.16 -6.23
C TYR A 43 6.31 -11.31 -5.29
N THR A 44 6.59 -12.49 -5.83
CA THR A 44 7.07 -13.64 -5.03
C THR A 44 8.45 -13.38 -4.45
N THR A 45 9.38 -12.80 -5.22
CA THR A 45 10.70 -12.38 -4.73
C THR A 45 10.56 -11.39 -3.57
N ILE A 46 9.69 -10.38 -3.70
CA ILE A 46 9.44 -9.40 -2.65
C ILE A 46 8.80 -10.06 -1.41
N LYS A 47 7.84 -10.99 -1.57
CA LYS A 47 7.29 -11.74 -0.44
C LYS A 47 8.38 -12.50 0.32
N THR A 48 9.27 -13.18 -0.40
CA THR A 48 10.40 -13.91 0.20
C THR A 48 11.29 -12.98 1.01
N GLY A 49 11.68 -11.83 0.44
CA GLY A 49 12.52 -10.86 1.16
C GLY A 49 11.79 -10.16 2.33
N LEU A 50 10.47 -9.99 2.28
CA LEU A 50 9.68 -9.52 3.42
C LEU A 50 9.70 -10.53 4.57
N ASN A 51 9.63 -11.83 4.28
CA ASN A 51 9.66 -12.90 5.29
C ASN A 51 11.01 -13.05 6.01
N GLU A 52 12.06 -12.33 5.57
CA GLU A 52 13.31 -12.24 6.33
C GLU A 52 13.17 -11.36 7.60
N THR A 53 12.23 -10.42 7.59
CA THR A 53 12.09 -9.42 8.66
C THR A 53 10.65 -9.24 9.17
N ASP A 54 9.67 -9.79 8.51
CA ASP A 54 8.25 -9.83 8.90
C ASP A 54 7.71 -11.23 8.64
N ASP A 55 6.43 -11.47 8.92
CA ASP A 55 5.76 -12.73 8.66
C ASP A 55 4.57 -12.45 7.73
N ILE A 56 4.67 -12.87 6.47
CA ILE A 56 3.68 -12.61 5.42
C ILE A 56 2.95 -13.89 5.06
N GLU A 57 1.74 -14.03 5.54
CA GLU A 57 0.91 -15.20 5.23
C GLU A 57 0.39 -15.20 3.80
N LYS A 58 -0.04 -14.02 3.28
CA LYS A 58 -0.77 -13.94 2.02
C LYS A 58 -0.16 -12.94 1.04
N LEU A 59 0.14 -13.43 -0.17
CA LEU A 59 0.37 -12.63 -1.36
C LEU A 59 -0.90 -12.67 -2.24
N LYS A 60 -1.54 -11.53 -2.44
CA LYS A 60 -2.68 -11.38 -3.35
C LYS A 60 -2.27 -10.55 -4.56
N VAL A 61 -2.15 -11.17 -5.72
CA VAL A 61 -2.00 -10.48 -6.99
C VAL A 61 -3.39 -10.11 -7.52
N PHE A 62 -3.63 -8.82 -7.75
CA PHE A 62 -4.91 -8.34 -8.24
C PHE A 62 -5.07 -8.67 -9.71
N ARG A 63 -6.27 -9.09 -10.13
CA ARG A 63 -6.59 -9.37 -11.52
C ARG A 63 -6.56 -8.10 -12.37
N ILE A 64 -6.18 -8.24 -13.64
CA ILE A 64 -6.17 -7.12 -14.58
C ILE A 64 -7.59 -6.64 -14.95
N ASN A 65 -8.56 -7.54 -14.95
CA ASN A 65 -9.96 -7.22 -15.28
C ASN A 65 -10.56 -6.28 -14.24
N ARG A 66 -11.21 -5.23 -14.69
CA ARG A 66 -11.98 -4.30 -13.86
C ARG A 66 -13.40 -4.81 -13.63
N ASP A 67 -13.95 -4.50 -12.46
CA ASP A 67 -15.39 -4.58 -12.25
C ASP A 67 -16.03 -3.27 -12.75
N ILE A 68 -16.65 -3.34 -13.90
CA ILE A 68 -17.21 -2.17 -14.59
C ILE A 68 -18.72 -2.02 -14.43
N ARG A 69 -19.37 -2.89 -13.61
CA ARG A 69 -20.83 -2.91 -13.47
C ARG A 69 -21.37 -1.55 -13.06
N PHE A 70 -20.77 -0.92 -12.06
CA PHE A 70 -21.19 0.37 -11.51
C PHE A 70 -20.25 1.53 -11.88
N SER A 71 -19.25 1.31 -12.75
CA SER A 71 -18.32 2.35 -13.19
C SER A 71 -18.88 3.14 -14.39
N LYS A 72 -18.67 4.45 -14.39
CA LYS A 72 -18.90 5.29 -15.57
C LYS A 72 -17.91 4.97 -16.69
N ASP A 73 -16.66 4.74 -16.33
CA ASP A 73 -15.63 4.29 -17.25
C ASP A 73 -15.77 2.78 -17.50
N LYS A 74 -16.05 2.41 -18.75
CA LYS A 74 -16.32 1.02 -19.19
C LYS A 74 -15.09 0.32 -19.76
N THR A 75 -13.88 0.89 -19.66
CA THR A 75 -12.65 0.19 -20.05
C THR A 75 -12.49 -1.10 -19.25
N PRO A 76 -12.27 -2.25 -19.92
CA PRO A 76 -12.36 -3.56 -19.28
C PRO A 76 -11.16 -3.92 -18.39
N TYR A 77 -10.01 -3.25 -18.56
CA TYR A 77 -8.77 -3.65 -17.90
C TYR A 77 -8.15 -2.51 -17.09
N ASN A 78 -7.49 -2.87 -15.98
CA ASN A 78 -6.58 -1.99 -15.27
C ASN A 78 -5.30 -1.79 -16.10
N VAL A 79 -4.82 -0.56 -16.18
CA VAL A 79 -3.57 -0.20 -16.90
C VAL A 79 -2.32 -0.31 -16.00
N HIS A 80 -2.48 -0.98 -14.88
CA HIS A 80 -1.44 -1.28 -13.92
C HIS A 80 -1.56 -2.73 -13.43
N ARG A 81 -0.49 -3.26 -12.86
CA ARG A 81 -0.50 -4.52 -12.13
C ARG A 81 -0.14 -4.28 -10.67
N SER A 82 -0.78 -4.96 -9.75
CA SER A 82 -0.51 -4.76 -8.34
C SER A 82 -0.65 -6.02 -7.51
N ALA A 83 -0.02 -5.98 -6.34
CA ALA A 83 -0.11 -7.02 -5.34
C ALA A 83 -0.18 -6.41 -3.94
N SER A 84 -0.84 -7.12 -3.02
CA SER A 84 -0.79 -6.84 -1.59
C SER A 84 -0.16 -8.02 -0.84
N PHE A 85 0.51 -7.68 0.26
CA PHE A 85 1.18 -8.63 1.14
C PHE A 85 0.58 -8.44 2.53
N SER A 86 -0.18 -9.43 3.00
CA SER A 86 -0.84 -9.39 4.32
C SER A 86 0.05 -10.05 5.35
N ARG A 87 0.19 -9.41 6.49
CA ARG A 87 0.93 -9.93 7.65
C ARG A 87 0.16 -11.08 8.32
N ALA A 88 0.88 -12.01 8.91
CA ALA A 88 0.33 -13.22 9.50
C ALA A 88 -0.25 -12.96 10.91
N GLY A 89 -1.37 -13.61 11.19
CA GLY A 89 -2.02 -13.59 12.50
C GLY A 89 -2.80 -12.31 12.80
N ALA A 90 -3.78 -12.43 13.71
CA ALA A 90 -4.69 -11.33 14.05
C ALA A 90 -4.00 -10.15 14.76
N HIS A 91 -2.89 -10.42 15.46
CA HIS A 91 -2.11 -9.43 16.19
C HIS A 91 -1.14 -8.62 15.33
N ARG A 92 -0.88 -9.01 14.08
CA ARG A 92 -0.04 -8.25 13.14
C ARG A 92 -0.91 -7.51 12.14
N ARG A 93 -1.31 -6.31 12.51
CA ARG A 93 -2.18 -5.47 11.70
C ARG A 93 -1.37 -4.69 10.64
N GLY A 94 -2.08 -4.19 9.63
CA GLY A 94 -1.48 -3.49 8.50
C GLY A 94 -1.02 -4.40 7.38
N GLY A 95 -0.53 -3.82 6.29
CA GLY A 95 -0.06 -4.58 5.14
C GLY A 95 0.68 -3.72 4.12
N TYR A 96 1.33 -4.40 3.19
CA TYR A 96 2.13 -3.79 2.15
C TYR A 96 1.43 -3.91 0.79
N TYR A 97 1.69 -2.95 -0.07
CA TYR A 97 1.13 -2.90 -1.41
C TYR A 97 2.18 -2.41 -2.41
N LEU A 98 2.24 -3.05 -3.57
CA LEU A 98 3.07 -2.64 -4.70
C LEU A 98 2.23 -2.54 -5.96
N ARG A 99 2.34 -1.40 -6.66
CA ARG A 99 1.73 -1.16 -7.96
C ARG A 99 2.81 -0.88 -9.00
N ILE A 100 2.72 -1.56 -10.14
CA ILE A 100 3.54 -1.32 -11.33
C ILE A 100 2.64 -0.67 -12.38
N GLU A 101 2.96 0.57 -12.73
CA GLU A 101 2.22 1.38 -13.71
C GLU A 101 3.20 2.24 -14.50
N PRO A 102 3.16 2.23 -15.85
CA PRO A 102 4.07 3.02 -16.68
C PRO A 102 3.81 4.52 -16.56
N GLY A 103 4.81 5.31 -16.91
CA GLY A 103 4.75 6.77 -16.88
C GLY A 103 5.08 7.35 -15.51
N ASN A 104 6.03 6.73 -14.80
CA ASN A 104 6.50 7.12 -13.47
C ASN A 104 5.40 7.08 -12.39
N LYS A 105 4.46 6.13 -12.53
CA LYS A 105 3.31 5.98 -11.62
C LYS A 105 3.35 4.70 -10.79
N SER A 106 4.43 3.92 -10.91
CA SER A 106 4.66 2.79 -10.03
C SER A 106 4.83 3.28 -8.60
N ALA A 107 4.26 2.55 -7.64
CA ALA A 107 4.30 2.99 -6.26
C ALA A 107 4.24 1.82 -5.28
N ILE A 108 4.86 2.00 -4.13
CA ILE A 108 4.56 1.24 -2.93
C ILE A 108 3.64 2.03 -2.02
N ALA A 109 2.87 1.33 -1.21
CA ALA A 109 2.15 1.87 -0.09
C ALA A 109 2.18 0.87 1.07
N GLY A 110 2.00 1.36 2.29
CA GLY A 110 1.87 0.51 3.45
C GLY A 110 1.13 1.20 4.56
N GLY A 111 0.30 0.43 5.27
CA GLY A 111 -0.54 0.98 6.32
C GLY A 111 -1.91 0.31 6.42
N PHE A 112 -2.89 1.12 6.81
CA PHE A 112 -4.26 0.73 7.15
C PHE A 112 -5.23 1.46 6.24
N PHE A 113 -5.75 0.74 5.26
CA PHE A 113 -6.66 1.28 4.26
C PHE A 113 -8.10 0.84 4.56
N ASN A 114 -9.03 1.81 4.65
CA ASN A 114 -10.42 1.58 5.03
C ASN A 114 -10.57 0.72 6.29
N PRO A 115 -9.98 1.12 7.44
CA PRO A 115 -10.19 0.42 8.69
C PRO A 115 -11.69 0.33 9.02
N GLU A 116 -12.11 -0.76 9.66
CA GLU A 116 -13.48 -0.92 10.15
C GLU A 116 -13.81 0.20 11.15
N LYS A 117 -15.12 0.42 11.38
CA LYS A 117 -15.58 1.55 12.17
C LYS A 117 -15.03 1.54 13.61
N GLU A 118 -14.95 0.37 14.20
CA GLU A 118 -14.41 0.13 15.53
C GLU A 118 -12.91 0.41 15.58
N ASP A 119 -12.15 -0.09 14.61
CA ASP A 119 -10.71 0.17 14.45
C ASP A 119 -10.45 1.67 14.26
N LEU A 120 -11.23 2.33 13.39
CA LEU A 120 -11.10 3.76 13.15
C LEU A 120 -11.37 4.60 14.41
N LYS A 121 -12.37 4.22 15.19
CA LYS A 121 -12.68 4.88 16.47
C LYS A 121 -11.52 4.70 17.44
N ARG A 122 -10.97 3.50 17.54
CA ARG A 122 -9.86 3.14 18.42
C ARG A 122 -8.59 3.94 18.09
N ILE A 123 -8.21 4.00 16.82
CA ILE A 123 -7.08 4.79 16.36
C ILE A 123 -7.25 6.27 16.70
N ARG A 124 -8.44 6.83 16.49
CA ARG A 124 -8.73 8.22 16.80
C ARG A 124 -8.68 8.52 18.30
N THR A 125 -9.19 7.60 19.11
CA THR A 125 -9.13 7.71 20.58
C THR A 125 -7.69 7.70 21.06
N GLU A 126 -6.86 6.81 20.51
CA GLU A 126 -5.43 6.75 20.80
C GLU A 126 -4.73 8.08 20.47
N PHE A 127 -4.94 8.61 19.27
CA PHE A 127 -4.35 9.88 18.86
C PHE A 127 -4.87 11.08 19.66
N HIS A 128 -6.10 11.03 20.15
CA HIS A 128 -6.65 12.03 21.05
C HIS A 128 -5.95 12.00 22.42
N LEU A 129 -5.73 10.81 22.97
CA LEU A 129 -5.09 10.62 24.26
C LEU A 129 -3.60 10.96 24.20
N ASP A 130 -2.86 10.39 23.25
CA ASP A 130 -1.45 10.66 23.03
C ASP A 130 -1.05 10.29 21.60
N ALA A 131 -0.61 11.26 20.83
CA ALA A 131 -0.08 11.05 19.48
C ALA A 131 1.45 11.19 19.41
N SER A 132 2.16 11.24 20.52
CA SER A 132 3.61 11.45 20.54
C SER A 132 4.36 10.35 19.79
N GLU A 133 4.07 9.08 20.07
CA GLU A 133 4.76 7.95 19.45
C GLU A 133 4.54 7.89 17.92
N ILE A 134 3.30 8.07 17.45
CA ILE A 134 3.05 8.08 15.99
C ILE A 134 3.74 9.28 15.32
N ARG A 135 3.79 10.45 15.97
CA ARG A 135 4.49 11.61 15.45
C ARG A 135 5.99 11.39 15.39
N ASP A 136 6.58 10.75 16.41
CA ASP A 136 8.00 10.40 16.43
C ASP A 136 8.35 9.43 15.30
N ILE A 137 7.52 8.40 15.08
CA ILE A 137 7.67 7.47 13.96
C ILE A 137 7.62 8.20 12.61
N LEU A 138 6.64 9.07 12.41
CA LEU A 138 6.49 9.83 11.16
C LEU A 138 7.63 10.82 10.93
N ASN A 139 8.23 11.36 12.01
CA ASN A 139 9.33 12.33 11.99
C ASN A 139 10.70 11.66 12.04
N ASP A 140 10.79 10.34 12.21
CA ASP A 140 12.08 9.64 12.09
C ASP A 140 12.76 10.01 10.77
N SER A 141 14.03 10.31 10.81
CA SER A 141 14.75 10.88 9.65
C SER A 141 14.75 9.97 8.42
N ALA A 142 14.85 8.64 8.62
CA ALA A 142 14.81 7.67 7.53
C ALA A 142 13.39 7.49 6.99
N PHE A 143 12.39 7.46 7.88
CA PHE A 143 10.98 7.38 7.53
C PHE A 143 10.53 8.63 6.75
N ALA A 144 10.76 9.82 7.29
CA ALA A 144 10.39 11.09 6.66
C ALA A 144 11.07 11.30 5.28
N LYS A 145 12.33 10.88 5.14
CA LYS A 145 13.03 10.89 3.85
C LYS A 145 12.41 9.93 2.83
N ALA A 146 11.97 8.76 3.28
CA ALA A 146 11.36 7.74 2.42
C ALA A 146 9.91 8.09 2.04
N PHE A 147 9.16 8.69 2.95
CA PHE A 147 7.75 9.04 2.83
C PHE A 147 7.49 10.51 3.19
N PRO A 148 8.00 11.47 2.38
CA PRO A 148 8.01 12.89 2.74
C PRO A 148 6.63 13.52 2.89
N ASN A 149 5.59 12.90 2.37
CA ASN A 149 4.21 13.39 2.47
C ASN A 149 3.48 12.88 3.73
N GLY A 150 4.13 12.01 4.55
CA GLY A 150 3.48 11.38 5.69
C GLY A 150 2.25 10.55 5.28
N PHE A 151 1.20 10.59 6.11
CA PHE A 151 -0.05 9.92 5.78
C PHE A 151 -0.80 10.58 4.63
N GLU A 152 -1.46 9.75 3.82
CA GLU A 152 -2.34 10.21 2.74
C GLU A 152 -3.59 10.92 3.30
N THR A 153 -3.79 12.18 2.92
CA THR A 153 -4.85 13.04 3.47
C THR A 153 -6.06 13.21 2.55
N SER A 154 -6.03 12.69 1.33
CA SER A 154 -7.08 12.92 0.32
C SER A 154 -8.48 12.52 0.76
N ASN A 155 -8.62 11.60 1.72
CA ASN A 155 -9.88 11.11 2.27
C ASN A 155 -10.18 11.61 3.70
N ALA A 156 -9.46 12.62 4.20
CA ALA A 156 -9.75 13.22 5.50
C ALA A 156 -11.15 13.85 5.55
N VAL A 157 -11.81 13.81 6.71
CA VAL A 157 -13.06 14.53 6.90
C VAL A 157 -12.81 16.03 7.04
N LYS A 158 -13.74 16.84 6.55
CA LYS A 158 -13.61 18.31 6.57
C LYS A 158 -13.75 18.89 7.98
N THR A 159 -14.67 18.33 8.77
CA THR A 159 -14.97 18.75 10.14
C THR A 159 -14.42 17.75 11.15
N ALA A 160 -14.32 18.15 12.42
CA ALA A 160 -13.99 17.22 13.49
C ALA A 160 -15.00 16.05 13.48
N PRO A 161 -14.53 14.78 13.61
CA PRO A 161 -15.43 13.66 13.78
C PRO A 161 -16.24 13.81 15.07
N ARG A 162 -17.44 13.17 15.13
CA ARG A 162 -18.22 13.10 16.35
C ARG A 162 -17.35 12.57 17.49
N ASP A 163 -17.54 13.11 18.68
CA ASP A 163 -16.83 12.79 19.92
C ASP A 163 -15.40 13.40 20.03
N PHE A 164 -15.00 14.29 19.09
CA PHE A 164 -13.71 14.99 19.13
C PHE A 164 -13.90 16.51 18.91
N GLU A 165 -13.15 17.31 19.64
CA GLU A 165 -13.21 18.76 19.53
C GLU A 165 -12.41 19.26 18.31
N LYS A 166 -12.84 20.38 17.74
CA LYS A 166 -12.19 20.97 16.55
C LYS A 166 -10.80 21.55 16.82
N ASP A 167 -10.53 21.88 18.06
CA ASP A 167 -9.28 22.43 18.57
C ASP A 167 -8.38 21.40 19.29
N ASP A 168 -8.72 20.12 19.15
CA ASP A 168 -7.84 19.03 19.59
C ASP A 168 -6.45 19.19 18.98
N PRO A 169 -5.35 19.12 19.78
CA PRO A 169 -3.99 19.28 19.28
C PRO A 169 -3.58 18.26 18.21
N ASN A 170 -4.27 17.12 18.14
CA ASN A 170 -4.06 16.03 17.18
C ASN A 170 -5.17 15.92 16.14
N ILE A 171 -5.96 16.99 15.93
CA ILE A 171 -7.11 16.98 15.02
C ILE A 171 -6.73 16.67 13.56
N ASP A 172 -5.51 16.98 13.15
CA ASP A 172 -4.97 16.64 11.84
C ASP A 172 -4.95 15.14 11.61
N LEU A 173 -4.54 14.34 12.60
CA LEU A 173 -4.53 12.88 12.58
C LEU A 173 -5.93 12.30 12.77
N ILE A 174 -6.72 12.85 13.69
CA ILE A 174 -8.08 12.40 14.00
C ILE A 174 -9.03 12.53 12.81
N LYS A 175 -8.83 13.52 11.93
CA LYS A 175 -9.60 13.69 10.70
C LYS A 175 -9.33 12.64 9.63
N LEU A 176 -8.26 11.88 9.72
CA LEU A 176 -7.93 10.85 8.74
C LEU A 176 -8.95 9.71 8.78
N LYS A 177 -9.17 9.10 7.61
CA LYS A 177 -9.96 7.86 7.45
C LYS A 177 -9.07 6.68 7.09
N ASN A 178 -7.87 6.95 6.61
CA ASN A 178 -6.88 5.96 6.22
C ASN A 178 -5.55 6.36 6.82
N PHE A 179 -4.77 5.38 7.22
CA PHE A 179 -3.47 5.58 7.83
C PHE A 179 -2.45 4.78 7.02
N PHE A 180 -2.07 5.30 5.87
CA PHE A 180 -1.05 4.69 5.02
C PHE A 180 -0.16 5.77 4.39
N VAL A 181 1.06 5.38 4.10
CA VAL A 181 2.04 6.19 3.40
C VAL A 181 2.30 5.63 2.01
N ARG A 182 2.78 6.48 1.09
CA ARG A 182 3.01 6.10 -0.29
C ARG A 182 4.34 6.68 -0.78
N LYS A 183 5.05 5.90 -1.62
CA LYS A 183 6.21 6.36 -2.37
C LYS A 183 6.09 5.94 -3.82
N GLU A 184 6.35 6.86 -4.73
CA GLU A 184 6.38 6.63 -6.17
C GLU A 184 7.80 6.29 -6.64
N PHE A 185 7.86 5.56 -7.76
CA PHE A 185 9.07 5.22 -8.48
C PHE A 185 8.95 5.60 -9.95
N THR A 186 10.04 6.08 -10.52
CA THR A 186 10.17 6.30 -11.97
C THR A 186 10.21 4.98 -12.73
N ASP A 187 9.90 5.02 -14.04
CA ASP A 187 10.04 3.87 -14.92
C ASP A 187 11.49 3.35 -14.96
N GLN A 188 12.49 4.25 -14.85
CA GLN A 188 13.89 3.89 -14.77
C GLN A 188 14.22 3.12 -13.48
N GLU A 189 13.71 3.57 -12.33
CA GLU A 189 13.92 2.89 -11.05
C GLU A 189 13.30 1.49 -11.03
N VAL A 190 12.09 1.30 -11.58
CA VAL A 190 11.47 -0.02 -11.58
C VAL A 190 12.15 -1.02 -12.53
N MET A 191 12.85 -0.52 -13.55
CA MET A 191 13.65 -1.33 -14.47
C MET A 191 15.07 -1.62 -13.95
N ALA A 192 15.51 -0.95 -12.89
CA ALA A 192 16.85 -1.16 -12.33
C ALA A 192 16.94 -2.53 -11.63
N SER A 193 18.09 -3.19 -11.76
CA SER A 193 18.32 -4.54 -11.23
C SER A 193 18.19 -4.66 -9.70
N ASP A 194 18.27 -3.55 -8.99
CA ASP A 194 18.12 -3.44 -7.53
C ASP A 194 16.70 -3.02 -7.09
N PHE A 195 15.70 -3.02 -7.97
CA PHE A 195 14.36 -2.52 -7.66
C PHE A 195 13.71 -3.29 -6.51
N SER A 196 13.79 -4.63 -6.49
CA SER A 196 13.24 -5.42 -5.38
C SER A 196 13.86 -5.03 -4.03
N ASP A 197 15.17 -4.79 -4.00
CA ASP A 197 15.88 -4.40 -2.78
C ASP A 197 15.48 -2.99 -2.32
N ARG A 198 15.27 -2.07 -3.26
CA ARG A 198 14.71 -0.74 -2.97
C ARG A 198 13.32 -0.84 -2.35
N VAL A 199 12.44 -1.67 -2.91
CA VAL A 199 11.10 -1.92 -2.37
C VAL A 199 11.19 -2.48 -0.95
N LEU A 200 12.00 -3.52 -0.73
CA LEU A 200 12.20 -4.14 0.59
C LEU A 200 12.77 -3.16 1.60
N LYS A 201 13.74 -2.33 1.21
CA LYS A 201 14.29 -1.28 2.08
C LYS A 201 13.22 -0.33 2.58
N HIS A 202 12.32 0.15 1.71
CA HIS A 202 11.22 1.04 2.09
C HIS A 202 10.18 0.33 2.95
N PHE A 203 9.84 -0.92 2.64
CA PHE A 203 8.89 -1.70 3.42
C PHE A 203 9.38 -1.96 4.86
N ARG A 204 10.68 -2.18 5.05
CA ARG A 204 11.28 -2.35 6.40
C ARG A 204 11.09 -1.10 7.27
N LEU A 205 11.09 0.10 6.68
CA LEU A 205 10.86 1.35 7.43
C LEU A 205 9.43 1.46 7.97
N LEU A 206 8.47 0.69 7.45
CA LEU A 206 7.08 0.70 7.94
C LEU A 206 6.89 -0.13 9.23
N ARG A 207 7.89 -0.90 9.66
CA ARG A 207 7.75 -1.82 10.81
C ARG A 207 7.42 -1.12 12.12
N PRO A 208 8.09 -0.03 12.53
CA PRO A 208 7.71 0.69 13.74
C PRO A 208 6.25 1.16 13.70
N PHE A 209 5.82 1.74 12.57
CA PHE A 209 4.44 2.16 12.35
C PHE A 209 3.45 0.98 12.45
N PHE A 210 3.75 -0.16 11.83
CA PHE A 210 2.88 -1.33 11.91
C PHE A 210 2.82 -1.94 13.30
N ASN A 211 3.91 -1.94 14.05
CA ASN A 211 3.95 -2.44 15.41
C ASN A 211 3.09 -1.56 16.33
N TYR A 212 3.35 -0.24 16.35
CA TYR A 212 2.54 0.72 17.09
C TYR A 212 1.03 0.56 16.81
N MET A 213 0.63 0.59 15.53
CA MET A 213 -0.77 0.45 15.16
C MET A 213 -1.34 -0.95 15.46
N SER A 214 -0.52 -1.98 15.47
CA SER A 214 -0.94 -3.32 15.89
C SER A 214 -1.27 -3.32 17.38
N ASP A 215 -0.43 -2.72 18.22
CA ASP A 215 -0.67 -2.60 19.65
C ASP A 215 -1.95 -1.80 19.92
N VAL A 216 -2.12 -0.63 19.29
CA VAL A 216 -3.36 0.17 19.37
C VAL A 216 -4.61 -0.64 19.02
N LEU A 217 -4.53 -1.55 18.05
CA LEU A 217 -5.69 -2.29 17.52
C LEU A 217 -5.93 -3.64 18.20
N THR A 218 -5.01 -4.13 19.00
CA THR A 218 -5.08 -5.49 19.58
C THR A 218 -4.93 -5.55 21.10
N THR A 219 -4.72 -4.39 21.75
CA THR A 219 -4.67 -4.29 23.21
C THR A 219 -5.69 -3.28 23.75
N ASP A 220 -6.06 -3.40 24.99
CA ASP A 220 -6.82 -2.36 25.71
C ASP A 220 -5.88 -1.27 26.28
N LEU A 221 -6.44 -0.30 27.00
CA LEU A 221 -5.68 0.80 27.62
C LEU A 221 -4.71 0.36 28.73
N ASN A 222 -4.82 -0.89 29.21
CA ASN A 222 -3.90 -1.48 30.18
C ASN A 222 -2.82 -2.32 29.53
N GLY A 223 -2.82 -2.42 28.17
CA GLY A 223 -1.93 -3.27 27.41
C GLY A 223 -2.31 -4.74 27.36
N GLU A 224 -3.51 -5.12 27.84
CA GLU A 224 -4.02 -6.49 27.79
C GLU A 224 -4.57 -6.79 26.39
N SER A 225 -4.29 -8.00 25.88
CA SER A 225 -4.80 -8.43 24.56
C SER A 225 -6.33 -8.49 24.54
N ILE A 226 -6.93 -8.00 23.47
CA ILE A 226 -8.38 -8.07 23.20
C ILE A 226 -8.74 -9.05 22.08
N LEU A 227 -7.77 -9.86 21.64
CA LEU A 227 -7.94 -10.91 20.62
C LEU A 227 -8.34 -12.23 21.25
#